data_00b2d8b4b8a528471fd698272f0f0196
#
_entry.id   00b2d8b4b8a528471fd698272f0f0196
#
_cell.length_a   1.000
_cell.length_b   1.000
_cell.length_c   1.000
_cell.angle_alpha   90.00
_cell.angle_beta   90.00
_cell.angle_gamma   90.00
#
_symmetry.space_group_name_H-M   'P 1'
#
loop_
_entity.id
_entity.type
_entity.pdbx_description
1 polymer ?
#
loop_
_entity_poly.entity_id
_entity_poly.type
_entity_poly.pdbx_seq_one_letter_code
_entity_poly.pdbx_strand_id
1 'polypeptide(L)'
;MDVAAHLTEMRARAREFGTRYAVAETGLRASRRLTQWLEDTLLEMEGSRGVLGPAHEQWRDNSTAENRRRWNEWDWSTKGEEWNASESWKEALIEDVMLPVIPTGGTVLEIGPGGGRWSVVLAPRAKKLIVVDVAQKPLEVVAERLGDADNLECLLSDGASLTGVDDHSVDSIWSFDVFVHIRPRDQAAYLSEIARVLKPGGVAAIHHSDGRNRGDAPSREGWRAPMSAPLFASLAHERGLEVDKQLREWSAGQHDLGAFHDVITVLRAPLR
;
A
#
# COMPACT_ATOMS: atom_id res chain seq x y z
N MET A 1 -15.96 -17.22 -1.22
CA MET A 1 -15.99 -16.47 0.07
C MET A 1 -16.83 -17.30 1.04
N ASP A 2 -16.25 -17.70 2.16
CA ASP A 2 -16.95 -18.49 3.18
C ASP A 2 -17.92 -17.58 3.94
N VAL A 3 -19.21 -17.74 3.68
CA VAL A 3 -20.30 -16.96 4.32
C VAL A 3 -20.31 -17.17 5.84
N ALA A 4 -19.92 -18.35 6.30
CA ALA A 4 -19.88 -18.66 7.73
C ALA A 4 -18.75 -17.89 8.46
N ALA A 5 -17.57 -17.80 7.85
CA ALA A 5 -16.45 -17.01 8.37
C ALA A 5 -16.82 -15.51 8.44
N HIS A 6 -17.45 -14.99 7.39
CA HIS A 6 -17.90 -13.60 7.33
C HIS A 6 -18.95 -13.26 8.40
N LEU A 7 -19.93 -14.15 8.61
CA LEU A 7 -20.94 -13.95 9.66
C LEU A 7 -20.32 -14.03 11.07
N THR A 8 -19.29 -14.84 11.25
CA THR A 8 -18.58 -14.94 12.53
C THR A 8 -17.81 -13.66 12.84
N GLU A 9 -17.11 -13.09 11.85
CA GLU A 9 -16.42 -11.81 11.97
C GLU A 9 -17.40 -10.65 12.26
N MET A 10 -18.51 -10.56 11.52
CA MET A 10 -19.56 -9.58 11.79
C MET A 10 -20.09 -9.66 13.23
N ARG A 11 -20.31 -10.88 13.76
CA ARG A 11 -20.78 -11.05 15.13
C ARG A 11 -19.74 -10.64 16.17
N ALA A 12 -18.47 -10.90 15.91
CA ALA A 12 -17.37 -10.45 16.78
C ALA A 12 -17.31 -8.91 16.83
N ARG A 13 -17.31 -8.26 15.68
CA ARG A 13 -17.31 -6.80 15.55
C ARG A 13 -18.55 -6.14 16.16
N ALA A 14 -19.73 -6.77 16.02
CA ALA A 14 -20.95 -6.27 16.66
C ALA A 14 -20.90 -6.36 18.19
N ARG A 15 -20.20 -7.32 18.76
CA ARG A 15 -19.98 -7.42 20.21
C ARG A 15 -19.01 -6.39 20.72
N GLU A 16 -17.98 -6.07 19.96
CA GLU A 16 -16.90 -5.16 20.35
C GLU A 16 -17.30 -3.68 20.19
N PHE A 17 -17.85 -3.30 19.01
CA PHE A 17 -18.10 -1.90 18.63
C PHE A 17 -19.58 -1.54 18.48
N GLY A 18 -20.48 -2.52 18.69
CA GLY A 18 -21.92 -2.37 18.54
C GLY A 18 -22.42 -2.65 17.11
N THR A 19 -23.69 -3.10 17.05
CA THR A 19 -24.31 -3.59 15.80
C THR A 19 -24.33 -2.55 14.67
N ARG A 20 -24.52 -1.28 15.02
CA ARG A 20 -24.54 -0.19 14.01
C ARG A 20 -23.18 -0.02 13.34
N TYR A 21 -22.10 -0.13 14.08
CA TYR A 21 -20.74 -0.07 13.55
C TYR A 21 -20.46 -1.24 12.61
N ALA A 22 -20.74 -2.46 13.05
CA ALA A 22 -20.52 -3.67 12.25
C ALA A 22 -21.32 -3.66 10.93
N VAL A 23 -22.55 -3.16 10.95
CA VAL A 23 -23.40 -3.01 9.75
C VAL A 23 -22.83 -1.93 8.82
N ALA A 24 -22.41 -0.79 9.36
CA ALA A 24 -21.83 0.29 8.57
C ALA A 24 -20.49 -0.12 7.92
N GLU A 25 -19.62 -0.79 8.66
CA GLU A 25 -18.35 -1.30 8.16
C GLU A 25 -18.55 -2.34 7.04
N THR A 26 -19.47 -3.29 7.26
CA THR A 26 -19.83 -4.29 6.25
C THR A 26 -20.42 -3.64 4.99
N GLY A 27 -21.30 -2.67 5.16
CA GLY A 27 -21.86 -1.90 4.06
C GLY A 27 -20.81 -1.12 3.28
N LEU A 28 -19.83 -0.54 3.98
CA LEU A 28 -18.71 0.16 3.35
C LEU A 28 -17.81 -0.77 2.54
N ARG A 29 -17.47 -1.95 3.09
CA ARG A 29 -16.70 -2.99 2.38
C ARG A 29 -17.46 -3.52 1.15
N ALA A 30 -18.77 -3.76 1.27
CA ALA A 30 -19.61 -4.18 0.15
C ALA A 30 -19.70 -3.09 -0.93
N SER A 31 -19.84 -1.82 -0.54
CA SER A 31 -19.84 -0.67 -1.46
C SER A 31 -18.52 -0.56 -2.22
N ARG A 32 -17.38 -0.73 -1.56
CA ARG A 32 -16.05 -0.72 -2.20
C ARG A 32 -15.92 -1.85 -3.23
N ARG A 33 -16.35 -3.06 -2.90
CA ARG A 33 -16.34 -4.21 -3.83
C ARG A 33 -17.25 -3.98 -5.04
N LEU A 34 -18.43 -3.39 -4.82
CA LEU A 34 -19.33 -3.04 -5.91
C LEU A 34 -18.71 -1.96 -6.81
N THR A 35 -18.11 -0.92 -6.22
CA THR A 35 -17.42 0.12 -6.99
C THR A 35 -16.28 -0.49 -7.80
N GLN A 36 -15.49 -1.37 -7.20
CA GLN A 36 -14.40 -2.06 -7.88
C GLN A 36 -14.91 -2.90 -9.06
N TRP A 37 -15.95 -3.71 -8.83
CA TRP A 37 -16.57 -4.53 -9.89
C TRP A 37 -17.13 -3.66 -11.03
N LEU A 38 -17.73 -2.53 -10.70
CA LEU A 38 -18.20 -1.57 -11.71
C LEU A 38 -17.04 -0.94 -12.49
N GLU A 39 -15.95 -0.56 -11.81
CA GLU A 39 -14.74 -0.04 -12.46
C GLU A 39 -14.14 -1.09 -13.40
N ASP A 40 -13.98 -2.34 -12.94
CA ASP A 40 -13.45 -3.45 -13.74
C ASP A 40 -14.34 -3.70 -14.98
N THR A 41 -15.66 -3.74 -14.78
CA THR A 41 -16.63 -3.95 -15.87
C THR A 41 -16.59 -2.81 -16.90
N LEU A 42 -16.49 -1.56 -16.44
CA LEU A 42 -16.34 -0.41 -17.33
C LEU A 42 -15.05 -0.49 -18.14
N LEU A 43 -13.92 -0.83 -17.51
CA LEU A 43 -12.64 -1.00 -18.19
C LEU A 43 -12.71 -2.10 -19.26
N GLU A 44 -13.33 -3.25 -18.96
CA GLU A 44 -13.53 -4.32 -19.92
C GLU A 44 -14.40 -3.87 -21.12
N MET A 45 -15.50 -3.19 -20.83
CA MET A 45 -16.42 -2.69 -21.87
C MET A 45 -15.77 -1.62 -22.74
N GLU A 46 -14.95 -0.75 -22.17
CA GLU A 46 -14.27 0.34 -22.86
C GLU A 46 -13.05 -0.16 -23.64
N GLY A 47 -12.28 -1.11 -23.08
CA GLY A 47 -11.19 -1.78 -23.76
C GLY A 47 -11.64 -2.52 -25.02
N SER A 48 -12.86 -3.07 -25.04
CA SER A 48 -13.45 -3.75 -26.19
C SER A 48 -13.98 -2.79 -27.27
N ARG A 49 -14.16 -1.51 -26.97
CA ARG A 49 -14.80 -0.53 -27.89
C ARG A 49 -13.82 0.50 -28.50
N GLY A 50 -12.59 0.60 -28.03
CA GLY A 50 -11.59 1.55 -28.54
C GLY A 50 -11.99 3.04 -28.43
N VAL A 51 -12.90 3.40 -27.52
CA VAL A 51 -13.66 4.67 -27.53
C VAL A 51 -13.18 5.69 -26.51
N LEU A 52 -12.00 5.55 -25.90
CA LEU A 52 -11.61 6.49 -24.85
C LEU A 52 -10.74 7.63 -25.38
N GLY A 53 -11.28 8.85 -25.29
CA GLY A 53 -10.55 10.07 -25.56
C GLY A 53 -9.54 10.44 -24.44
N PRO A 54 -8.66 11.43 -24.70
CA PRO A 54 -7.51 11.78 -23.83
C PRO A 54 -7.86 12.12 -22.37
N ALA A 55 -9.08 12.59 -22.10
CA ALA A 55 -9.51 12.95 -20.75
C ALA A 55 -9.79 11.72 -19.83
N HIS A 56 -10.12 10.58 -20.41
CA HIS A 56 -10.35 9.34 -19.67
C HIS A 56 -9.07 8.57 -19.35
N GLU A 57 -8.02 8.68 -20.15
CA GLU A 57 -6.71 8.08 -19.85
C GLU A 57 -6.13 8.57 -18.51
N GLN A 58 -6.39 9.82 -18.16
CA GLN A 58 -5.89 10.46 -16.93
C GLN A 58 -6.49 9.87 -15.66
N TRP A 59 -7.74 9.41 -15.70
CA TRP A 59 -8.45 8.80 -14.57
C TRP A 59 -8.17 7.28 -14.45
N ARG A 60 -7.76 6.65 -15.52
CA ARG A 60 -7.41 5.22 -15.58
C ARG A 60 -6.12 4.91 -14.82
N ASP A 61 -5.14 5.79 -14.89
CA ASP A 61 -3.77 5.51 -14.47
C ASP A 61 -3.60 5.17 -12.98
N ASN A 62 -4.57 5.51 -12.12
CA ASN A 62 -4.52 5.27 -10.68
C ASN A 62 -5.73 4.48 -10.15
N SER A 63 -6.57 3.89 -11.02
CA SER A 63 -7.63 3.00 -10.55
C SER A 63 -7.06 1.67 -10.06
N THR A 64 -7.75 1.05 -9.11
CA THR A 64 -7.37 -0.28 -8.61
C THR A 64 -7.37 -1.33 -9.73
N ALA A 65 -8.36 -1.27 -10.64
CA ALA A 65 -8.44 -2.16 -11.79
C ALA A 65 -7.24 -2.00 -12.73
N GLU A 66 -6.86 -0.76 -13.07
CA GLU A 66 -5.71 -0.48 -13.92
C GLU A 66 -4.39 -0.89 -13.25
N ASN A 67 -4.22 -0.61 -11.96
CA ASN A 67 -3.06 -1.07 -11.20
C ASN A 67 -2.98 -2.60 -11.19
N ARG A 68 -4.11 -3.29 -10.93
CA ARG A 68 -4.18 -4.77 -10.98
C ARG A 68 -3.76 -5.31 -12.34
N ARG A 69 -4.33 -4.78 -13.42
CA ARG A 69 -4.01 -5.19 -14.78
C ARG A 69 -2.52 -5.00 -15.06
N ARG A 70 -2.00 -3.79 -14.83
CA ARG A 70 -0.63 -3.39 -15.10
C ARG A 70 0.38 -4.26 -14.36
N TRP A 71 0.21 -4.46 -13.06
CA TRP A 71 1.14 -5.24 -12.27
C TRP A 71 1.05 -6.74 -12.50
N ASN A 72 -0.07 -7.26 -13.00
CA ASN A 72 -0.17 -8.63 -13.51
C ASN A 72 0.55 -8.82 -14.86
N GLU A 73 0.58 -7.79 -15.71
CA GLU A 73 1.21 -7.81 -17.03
C GLU A 73 2.68 -7.34 -17.01
N TRP A 74 3.14 -6.75 -15.91
CA TRP A 74 4.50 -6.20 -15.79
C TRP A 74 5.56 -7.31 -15.95
N ASP A 75 6.68 -6.96 -16.59
CA ASP A 75 7.86 -7.83 -16.67
C ASP A 75 8.66 -7.75 -15.36
N TRP A 76 8.45 -8.73 -14.50
CA TRP A 76 9.16 -8.85 -13.21
C TRP A 76 10.52 -9.55 -13.31
N SER A 77 11.13 -9.65 -14.50
CA SER A 77 12.45 -10.29 -14.69
C SER A 77 13.55 -9.65 -13.84
N THR A 78 13.51 -8.33 -13.68
CA THR A 78 14.44 -7.53 -12.84
C THR A 78 14.04 -7.48 -11.38
N LYS A 79 12.90 -8.06 -10.99
CA LYS A 79 12.40 -8.09 -9.61
C LYS A 79 12.16 -6.71 -8.98
N GLY A 80 11.98 -5.67 -9.81
CA GLY A 80 11.80 -4.28 -9.39
C GLY A 80 13.10 -3.55 -9.06
N GLU A 81 14.26 -4.18 -9.29
CA GLU A 81 15.57 -3.55 -9.02
C GLU A 81 15.88 -2.40 -10.01
N GLU A 82 15.23 -2.36 -11.16
CA GLU A 82 15.35 -1.30 -12.16
C GLU A 82 14.92 0.08 -11.65
N TRP A 83 14.16 0.13 -10.56
CA TRP A 83 13.72 1.40 -9.95
C TRP A 83 14.67 1.94 -8.88
N ASN A 84 15.79 1.26 -8.61
CA ASN A 84 16.82 1.83 -7.74
C ASN A 84 17.63 2.89 -8.50
N ALA A 85 17.84 4.05 -7.90
CA ALA A 85 18.70 5.07 -8.50
C ALA A 85 20.16 4.59 -8.59
N SER A 86 20.62 3.87 -7.58
CA SER A 86 21.91 3.16 -7.53
C SER A 86 21.89 2.12 -6.39
N GLU A 87 22.90 1.25 -6.33
CA GLU A 87 23.07 0.33 -5.21
C GLU A 87 23.27 1.09 -3.89
N SER A 88 24.15 2.09 -3.90
CA SER A 88 24.40 2.93 -2.70
C SER A 88 23.15 3.69 -2.24
N TRP A 89 22.29 4.10 -3.16
CA TRP A 89 20.99 4.70 -2.84
C TRP A 89 20.09 3.70 -2.10
N LYS A 90 20.02 2.46 -2.60
CA LYS A 90 19.22 1.39 -1.99
C LYS A 90 19.75 1.02 -0.60
N GLU A 91 21.07 0.81 -0.47
CA GLU A 91 21.72 0.52 0.81
C GLU A 91 21.44 1.61 1.84
N ALA A 92 21.63 2.87 1.47
CA ALA A 92 21.37 4.00 2.35
C ALA A 92 19.89 4.12 2.73
N LEU A 93 18.94 3.86 1.80
CA LEU A 93 17.51 3.82 2.13
C LEU A 93 17.19 2.71 3.14
N ILE A 94 17.81 1.55 2.99
CA ILE A 94 17.67 0.45 3.95
C ILE A 94 18.19 0.88 5.31
N GLU A 95 19.43 1.36 5.40
CA GLU A 95 20.09 1.66 6.66
C GLU A 95 19.46 2.86 7.40
N ASP A 96 19.19 3.95 6.70
CA ASP A 96 18.79 5.22 7.33
C ASP A 96 17.28 5.36 7.49
N VAL A 97 16.48 4.64 6.69
CA VAL A 97 15.02 4.80 6.68
C VAL A 97 14.29 3.53 7.06
N MET A 98 14.59 2.40 6.39
CA MET A 98 13.85 1.15 6.60
C MET A 98 14.17 0.53 7.98
N LEU A 99 15.43 0.30 8.29
CA LEU A 99 15.83 -0.41 9.51
C LEU A 99 15.42 0.31 10.82
N PRO A 100 15.43 1.64 10.90
CA PRO A 100 14.87 2.36 12.05
C PRO A 100 13.37 2.16 12.29
N VAL A 101 12.62 1.83 11.23
CA VAL A 101 11.16 1.61 11.28
C VAL A 101 10.83 0.14 11.49
N ILE A 102 11.66 -0.78 10.97
CA ILE A 102 11.40 -2.21 10.94
C ILE A 102 12.30 -2.94 11.95
N PRO A 103 11.89 -3.08 13.21
CA PRO A 103 12.66 -3.80 14.21
C PRO A 103 12.72 -5.30 13.88
N THR A 104 13.79 -5.95 14.31
CA THR A 104 13.96 -7.39 14.11
C THR A 104 13.00 -8.19 15.00
N GLY A 105 12.43 -9.27 14.47
CA GLY A 105 11.68 -10.27 15.25
C GLY A 105 10.17 -9.96 15.39
N GLY A 106 9.68 -8.88 14.77
CA GLY A 106 8.26 -8.53 14.76
C GLY A 106 7.46 -9.14 13.60
N THR A 107 6.16 -8.90 13.60
CA THR A 107 5.29 -9.10 12.43
C THR A 107 5.40 -7.88 11.54
N VAL A 108 5.89 -8.05 10.33
CA VAL A 108 6.07 -6.99 9.33
C VAL A 108 5.04 -7.17 8.23
N LEU A 109 4.38 -6.09 7.85
CA LEU A 109 3.48 -6.04 6.69
C LEU A 109 4.13 -5.21 5.59
N GLU A 110 4.27 -5.76 4.39
CA GLU A 110 4.68 -5.04 3.19
C GLU A 110 3.47 -4.86 2.27
N ILE A 111 3.15 -3.61 1.93
CA ILE A 111 2.07 -3.29 0.99
C ILE A 111 2.70 -3.02 -0.38
N GLY A 112 2.30 -3.80 -1.39
CA GLY A 112 2.82 -3.71 -2.75
C GLY A 112 4.27 -4.17 -2.90
N PRO A 113 4.57 -5.46 -2.67
CA PRO A 113 5.93 -5.98 -2.70
C PRO A 113 6.55 -5.95 -4.11
N GLY A 114 5.72 -5.88 -5.16
CA GLY A 114 6.17 -5.98 -6.53
C GLY A 114 6.97 -7.26 -6.77
N GLY A 115 8.16 -7.16 -7.33
CA GLY A 115 9.08 -8.29 -7.52
C GLY A 115 9.85 -8.72 -6.27
N GLY A 116 9.48 -8.22 -5.08
CA GLY A 116 10.13 -8.58 -3.83
C GLY A 116 11.43 -7.81 -3.54
N ARG A 117 11.58 -6.61 -4.15
CA ARG A 117 12.76 -5.75 -3.98
C ARG A 117 13.10 -5.50 -2.51
N TRP A 118 12.08 -5.27 -1.68
CA TRP A 118 12.22 -5.03 -0.26
C TRP A 118 11.92 -6.28 0.58
N SER A 119 11.10 -7.18 0.08
CA SER A 119 10.75 -8.43 0.78
C SER A 119 11.99 -9.27 1.14
N VAL A 120 13.01 -9.29 0.26
CA VAL A 120 14.28 -10.01 0.53
C VAL A 120 15.08 -9.41 1.70
N VAL A 121 14.87 -8.12 2.00
CA VAL A 121 15.48 -7.45 3.16
C VAL A 121 14.64 -7.65 4.41
N LEU A 122 13.31 -7.66 4.26
CA LEU A 122 12.36 -7.76 5.37
C LEU A 122 12.22 -9.18 5.90
N ALA A 123 12.17 -10.20 5.03
CA ALA A 123 11.92 -11.59 5.42
C ALA A 123 12.91 -12.14 6.45
N PRO A 124 14.24 -11.99 6.32
CA PRO A 124 15.19 -12.50 7.32
C PRO A 124 15.14 -11.75 8.65
N ARG A 125 14.50 -10.58 8.71
CA ARG A 125 14.37 -9.76 9.92
C ARG A 125 13.05 -9.98 10.65
N ALA A 126 12.02 -10.36 9.93
CA ALA A 126 10.68 -10.55 10.47
C ALA A 126 10.52 -11.91 11.13
N LYS A 127 9.79 -11.98 12.26
CA LYS A 127 9.22 -13.24 12.74
C LYS A 127 8.15 -13.75 11.79
N LYS A 128 7.37 -12.83 11.22
CA LYS A 128 6.35 -13.08 10.20
C LYS A 128 6.36 -11.92 9.22
N LEU A 129 6.50 -12.20 7.93
CA LEU A 129 6.34 -11.25 6.84
C LEU A 129 5.01 -11.52 6.16
N ILE A 130 4.13 -10.53 6.17
CA ILE A 130 2.88 -10.52 5.42
C ILE A 130 3.09 -9.60 4.23
N VAL A 131 2.91 -10.10 3.02
CA VAL A 131 2.95 -9.28 1.79
C VAL A 131 1.56 -9.17 1.20
N VAL A 132 1.14 -7.96 0.86
CA VAL A 132 -0.20 -7.66 0.33
C VAL A 132 -0.07 -6.94 -1.00
N ASP A 133 -0.72 -7.45 -2.04
CA ASP A 133 -0.78 -6.81 -3.35
C ASP A 133 -2.19 -6.87 -3.94
N VAL A 134 -2.50 -5.93 -4.83
CA VAL A 134 -3.76 -5.91 -5.60
C VAL A 134 -3.71 -6.87 -6.78
N ALA A 135 -2.52 -7.24 -7.23
CA ALA A 135 -2.25 -8.13 -8.34
C ALA A 135 -1.70 -9.48 -7.86
N GLN A 136 -2.09 -10.56 -8.52
CA GLN A 136 -1.68 -11.91 -8.16
C GLN A 136 -0.21 -12.17 -8.55
N LYS A 137 0.22 -11.66 -9.69
CA LYS A 137 1.56 -11.92 -10.24
C LYS A 137 2.72 -11.49 -9.34
N PRO A 138 2.72 -10.28 -8.72
CA PRO A 138 3.71 -9.91 -7.74
C PRO A 138 3.82 -10.89 -6.57
N LEU A 139 2.70 -11.38 -6.04
CA LEU A 139 2.69 -12.33 -4.92
C LEU A 139 3.36 -13.66 -5.31
N GLU A 140 3.11 -14.15 -6.53
CA GLU A 140 3.77 -15.35 -7.07
C GLU A 140 5.28 -15.14 -7.20
N VAL A 141 5.70 -13.97 -7.71
CA VAL A 141 7.11 -13.61 -7.88
C VAL A 141 7.83 -13.51 -6.54
N VAL A 142 7.20 -12.92 -5.52
CA VAL A 142 7.76 -12.86 -4.17
C VAL A 142 7.88 -14.25 -3.55
N ALA A 143 6.84 -15.07 -3.66
CA ALA A 143 6.86 -16.44 -3.15
C ALA A 143 8.00 -17.27 -3.81
N GLU A 144 8.16 -17.15 -5.13
CA GLU A 144 9.27 -17.78 -5.84
C GLU A 144 10.63 -17.24 -5.37
N ARG A 145 10.75 -15.90 -5.22
CA ARG A 145 12.02 -15.24 -4.86
C ARG A 145 12.48 -15.58 -3.44
N LEU A 146 11.55 -15.71 -2.51
CA LEU A 146 11.84 -16.05 -1.11
C LEU A 146 11.88 -17.56 -0.85
N GLY A 147 11.44 -18.37 -1.83
CA GLY A 147 11.48 -19.82 -1.77
C GLY A 147 10.72 -20.38 -0.55
N ASP A 148 11.36 -21.30 0.19
CA ASP A 148 10.78 -22.00 1.33
C ASP A 148 10.84 -21.16 2.64
N ALA A 149 10.62 -19.85 2.56
CA ALA A 149 10.59 -19.01 3.74
C ALA A 149 9.35 -19.31 4.58
N ASP A 150 9.51 -20.04 5.69
CA ASP A 150 8.43 -20.48 6.59
C ASP A 150 7.63 -19.31 7.22
N ASN A 151 8.17 -18.10 7.16
CA ASN A 151 7.60 -16.92 7.79
C ASN A 151 6.85 -15.99 6.82
N LEU A 152 6.68 -16.38 5.55
CA LEU A 152 5.99 -15.60 4.52
C LEU A 152 4.49 -15.92 4.45
N GLU A 153 3.65 -14.89 4.42
CA GLU A 153 2.24 -14.96 4.06
C GLU A 153 1.92 -13.99 2.94
N CYS A 154 1.29 -14.49 1.86
CA CYS A 154 0.88 -13.69 0.72
C CYS A 154 -0.63 -13.48 0.70
N LEU A 155 -1.11 -12.24 0.63
CA LEU A 155 -2.52 -11.87 0.64
C LEU A 155 -2.89 -11.02 -0.56
N LEU A 156 -3.90 -11.46 -1.32
CA LEU A 156 -4.46 -10.66 -2.41
C LEU A 156 -5.46 -9.65 -1.86
N SER A 157 -5.22 -8.37 -2.14
CA SER A 157 -6.05 -7.24 -1.70
C SER A 157 -7.08 -6.82 -2.74
N ASP A 158 -8.13 -6.14 -2.27
CA ASP A 158 -9.07 -5.40 -3.12
C ASP A 158 -8.57 -3.99 -3.51
N GLY A 159 -7.36 -3.63 -3.09
CA GLY A 159 -6.73 -2.33 -3.38
C GLY A 159 -7.08 -1.20 -2.41
N ALA A 160 -7.81 -1.50 -1.32
CA ALA A 160 -8.20 -0.52 -0.32
C ALA A 160 -8.33 -1.11 1.10
N SER A 161 -8.26 -2.44 1.25
CA SER A 161 -8.36 -3.11 2.55
C SER A 161 -7.19 -4.07 2.79
N LEU A 162 -6.95 -4.36 4.08
CA LEU A 162 -6.00 -5.36 4.56
C LEU A 162 -6.78 -6.57 5.12
N THR A 163 -7.75 -7.05 4.33
CA THR A 163 -8.56 -8.22 4.70
C THR A 163 -7.66 -9.44 4.89
N GLY A 164 -7.82 -10.15 6.00
CA GLY A 164 -6.97 -11.29 6.37
C GLY A 164 -5.86 -10.93 7.35
N VAL A 165 -5.63 -9.64 7.61
CA VAL A 165 -4.73 -9.18 8.67
C VAL A 165 -5.55 -8.80 9.90
N ASP A 166 -5.25 -9.41 11.03
CA ASP A 166 -5.95 -9.20 12.30
C ASP A 166 -5.70 -7.79 12.86
N ASP A 167 -6.65 -7.28 13.66
CA ASP A 167 -6.52 -6.02 14.38
C ASP A 167 -5.33 -6.11 15.35
N HIS A 168 -4.55 -5.03 15.44
CA HIS A 168 -3.43 -4.90 16.38
C HIS A 168 -2.45 -6.09 16.35
N SER A 169 -2.18 -6.62 15.15
CA SER A 169 -1.30 -7.81 14.97
C SER A 169 0.06 -7.49 14.37
N VAL A 170 0.21 -6.29 13.76
CA VAL A 170 1.40 -5.89 13.00
C VAL A 170 2.27 -4.93 13.82
N ASP A 171 3.54 -5.22 13.92
CA ASP A 171 4.52 -4.37 14.61
C ASP A 171 4.98 -3.21 13.73
N SER A 172 5.18 -3.49 12.42
CA SER A 172 5.63 -2.47 11.48
C SER A 172 5.13 -2.70 10.05
N ILE A 173 4.99 -1.61 9.30
CA ILE A 173 4.52 -1.61 7.91
C ILE A 173 5.54 -0.89 7.03
N TRP A 174 5.83 -1.47 5.87
CA TRP A 174 6.62 -0.90 4.80
C TRP A 174 5.84 -0.83 3.51
N SER A 175 5.87 0.30 2.82
CA SER A 175 5.33 0.44 1.47
C SER A 175 6.14 1.47 0.70
N PHE A 176 6.73 1.06 -0.42
CA PHE A 176 7.60 1.90 -1.22
C PHE A 176 7.30 1.75 -2.72
N ASP A 177 7.15 2.87 -3.44
CA ASP A 177 6.71 2.95 -4.85
C ASP A 177 5.29 2.40 -5.12
N VAL A 178 4.40 2.44 -4.12
CA VAL A 178 3.04 1.90 -4.21
C VAL A 178 1.98 2.99 -4.06
N PHE A 179 1.99 3.73 -2.94
CA PHE A 179 0.98 4.78 -2.69
C PHE A 179 1.08 5.95 -3.68
N VAL A 180 2.19 6.08 -4.37
CA VAL A 180 2.35 7.00 -5.50
C VAL A 180 1.40 6.69 -6.67
N HIS A 181 0.87 5.45 -6.74
CA HIS A 181 -0.04 4.95 -7.76
C HIS A 181 -1.47 4.74 -7.25
N ILE A 182 -1.78 5.08 -6.01
CA ILE A 182 -3.08 4.85 -5.39
C ILE A 182 -3.84 6.18 -5.28
N ARG A 183 -5.12 6.21 -5.65
CA ARG A 183 -5.96 7.41 -5.54
C ARG A 183 -6.09 7.88 -4.08
N PRO A 184 -6.20 9.20 -3.82
CA PRO A 184 -6.30 9.73 -2.46
C PRO A 184 -7.40 9.09 -1.60
N ARG A 185 -8.57 8.77 -2.19
CA ARG A 185 -9.67 8.09 -1.48
C ARG A 185 -9.29 6.68 -1.00
N ASP A 186 -8.52 5.95 -1.82
CA ASP A 186 -8.11 4.58 -1.53
C ASP A 186 -6.91 4.58 -0.56
N GLN A 187 -6.03 5.59 -0.67
CA GLN A 187 -5.00 5.86 0.35
C GLN A 187 -5.63 6.15 1.72
N ALA A 188 -6.72 6.95 1.76
CA ALA A 188 -7.46 7.22 2.99
C ALA A 188 -8.07 5.94 3.58
N ALA A 189 -8.52 5.00 2.75
CA ALA A 189 -9.01 3.70 3.18
C ALA A 189 -7.88 2.82 3.75
N TYR A 190 -6.73 2.76 3.05
CA TYR A 190 -5.55 2.07 3.58
C TYR A 190 -5.07 2.66 4.91
N LEU A 191 -5.09 3.98 5.09
CA LEU A 191 -4.74 4.60 6.38
C LEU A 191 -5.65 4.16 7.52
N SER A 192 -6.96 3.93 7.26
CA SER A 192 -7.87 3.35 8.26
C SER A 192 -7.49 1.90 8.59
N GLU A 193 -7.11 1.12 7.60
CA GLU A 193 -6.67 -0.26 7.79
C GLU A 193 -5.30 -0.34 8.49
N ILE A 194 -4.36 0.56 8.14
CA ILE A 194 -3.06 0.70 8.81
C ILE A 194 -3.28 0.98 10.30
N ALA A 195 -4.18 1.92 10.64
CA ALA A 195 -4.52 2.20 12.03
C ALA A 195 -5.15 0.98 12.75
N ARG A 196 -5.95 0.18 12.03
CA ARG A 196 -6.58 -1.02 12.58
C ARG A 196 -5.59 -2.13 12.87
N VAL A 197 -4.67 -2.42 11.92
CA VAL A 197 -3.79 -3.59 12.02
C VAL A 197 -2.53 -3.34 12.86
N LEU A 198 -2.07 -2.08 12.96
CA LEU A 198 -0.92 -1.75 13.78
C LEU A 198 -1.21 -2.01 15.25
N LYS A 199 -0.26 -2.62 15.94
CA LYS A 199 -0.24 -2.68 17.40
C LYS A 199 -0.12 -1.27 17.99
N PRO A 200 -0.57 -1.04 19.23
CA PRO A 200 -0.24 0.20 19.93
C PRO A 200 1.27 0.46 19.89
N GLY A 201 1.66 1.65 19.45
CA GLY A 201 3.05 2.05 19.25
C GLY A 201 3.72 1.50 17.97
N GLY A 202 3.01 0.69 17.18
CA GLY A 202 3.48 0.19 15.89
C GLY A 202 3.73 1.32 14.89
N VAL A 203 4.61 1.09 13.92
CA VAL A 203 5.13 2.12 12.99
C VAL A 203 4.89 1.72 11.55
N ALA A 204 4.56 2.69 10.70
CA ALA A 204 4.47 2.50 9.25
C ALA A 204 5.33 3.51 8.50
N ALA A 205 6.11 3.09 7.53
CA ALA A 205 6.79 3.97 6.58
C ALA A 205 6.14 3.81 5.20
N ILE A 206 5.55 4.88 4.71
CA ILE A 206 4.76 4.89 3.47
C ILE A 206 5.34 5.92 2.51
N HIS A 207 5.83 5.44 1.37
CA HIS A 207 6.26 6.31 0.26
C HIS A 207 5.06 6.68 -0.59
N HIS A 208 4.79 7.99 -0.71
CA HIS A 208 3.68 8.53 -1.50
C HIS A 208 4.10 9.81 -2.25
N SER A 209 3.29 10.24 -3.22
CA SER A 209 3.55 11.48 -3.95
C SER A 209 3.35 12.73 -3.08
N ASP A 210 4.14 13.79 -3.37
CA ASP A 210 3.97 15.14 -2.78
C ASP A 210 3.85 16.20 -3.89
N GLY A 211 2.80 16.09 -4.69
CA GLY A 211 2.57 16.87 -5.90
C GLY A 211 2.17 18.32 -5.73
N ARG A 212 2.65 19.04 -4.70
CA ARG A 212 2.30 20.45 -4.44
C ARG A 212 2.57 21.40 -5.58
N ASN A 213 3.50 21.08 -6.48
CA ASN A 213 4.00 22.00 -7.52
C ASN A 213 3.84 21.45 -8.94
N ARG A 214 3.01 20.43 -9.12
CA ARG A 214 2.64 20.06 -10.47
C ARG A 214 1.60 21.06 -10.93
N GLY A 215 2.01 22.04 -11.76
CA GLY A 215 1.07 22.76 -12.59
C GLY A 215 0.18 21.74 -13.31
N ASP A 216 -1.02 22.13 -13.73
CA ASP A 216 -2.11 21.30 -14.27
C ASP A 216 -1.76 20.32 -15.41
N ALA A 217 -0.48 20.10 -15.69
CA ALA A 217 -0.03 19.12 -16.66
C ALA A 217 0.13 17.74 -15.97
N PRO A 218 -0.66 16.74 -16.36
CA PRO A 218 -0.39 15.38 -15.97
C PRO A 218 0.99 15.01 -16.53
N SER A 219 1.92 14.68 -15.65
CA SER A 219 3.19 14.16 -16.14
C SER A 219 2.90 12.81 -16.82
N ARG A 220 3.17 12.70 -18.10
CA ARG A 220 3.15 11.44 -18.83
C ARG A 220 4.18 10.44 -18.29
N GLU A 221 5.08 10.91 -17.44
CA GLU A 221 6.13 10.14 -16.81
C GLU A 221 5.72 9.85 -15.36
N GLY A 222 5.28 8.62 -15.10
CA GLY A 222 5.25 8.07 -13.76
C GLY A 222 3.96 8.15 -12.97
N TRP A 223 2.78 8.23 -13.59
CA TRP A 223 1.46 7.92 -12.95
C TRP A 223 1.32 8.28 -11.48
N ARG A 224 1.82 9.42 -11.06
CA ARG A 224 1.76 9.83 -9.65
C ARG A 224 0.35 10.27 -9.28
N ALA A 225 -0.22 9.67 -8.25
CA ALA A 225 -1.51 10.08 -7.71
C ALA A 225 -1.46 11.53 -7.19
N PRO A 226 -2.57 12.29 -7.28
CA PRO A 226 -2.63 13.69 -6.82
C PRO A 226 -2.71 13.76 -5.29
N MET A 227 -1.65 13.31 -4.61
CA MET A 227 -1.46 13.38 -3.16
C MET A 227 -0.46 14.49 -2.81
N SER A 228 -0.55 15.01 -1.59
CA SER A 228 0.47 15.90 -1.03
C SER A 228 0.79 15.51 0.42
N ALA A 229 1.99 15.83 0.87
CA ALA A 229 2.43 15.51 2.23
C ALA A 229 1.48 16.06 3.32
N PRO A 230 0.94 17.30 3.27
CA PRO A 230 -0.04 17.75 4.25
C PRO A 230 -1.38 17.05 4.14
N LEU A 231 -1.87 16.75 2.93
CA LEU A 231 -3.13 16.02 2.77
C LEU A 231 -2.99 14.61 3.35
N PHE A 232 -1.90 13.92 3.05
CA PHE A 232 -1.63 12.60 3.60
C PHE A 232 -1.54 12.62 5.13
N ALA A 233 -0.84 13.61 5.70
CA ALA A 233 -0.75 13.81 7.15
C ALA A 233 -2.12 14.09 7.80
N SER A 234 -2.96 14.94 7.17
CA SER A 234 -4.33 15.21 7.66
C SER A 234 -5.17 13.93 7.64
N LEU A 235 -5.13 13.17 6.54
CA LEU A 235 -5.87 11.91 6.42
C LEU A 235 -5.41 10.86 7.43
N ALA A 236 -4.13 10.80 7.74
CA ALA A 236 -3.57 9.92 8.77
C ALA A 236 -4.05 10.33 10.17
N HIS A 237 -3.98 11.63 10.48
CA HIS A 237 -4.42 12.16 11.77
C HIS A 237 -5.92 11.94 12.04
N GLU A 238 -6.76 12.16 11.03
CA GLU A 238 -8.21 11.87 11.10
C GLU A 238 -8.52 10.41 11.44
N ARG A 239 -7.56 9.50 11.24
CA ARG A 239 -7.66 8.06 11.51
C ARG A 239 -6.91 7.62 12.76
N GLY A 240 -6.48 8.59 13.56
CA GLY A 240 -5.80 8.36 14.83
C GLY A 240 -4.34 7.93 14.68
N LEU A 241 -3.71 8.13 13.52
CA LEU A 241 -2.28 7.92 13.32
C LEU A 241 -1.51 9.22 13.56
N GLU A 242 -0.38 9.14 14.23
CA GLU A 242 0.54 10.25 14.44
C GLU A 242 1.60 10.25 13.33
N VAL A 243 1.98 11.45 12.85
CA VAL A 243 3.08 11.61 11.89
C VAL A 243 4.36 11.88 12.68
N ASP A 244 5.28 10.92 12.69
CA ASP A 244 6.60 11.09 13.34
C ASP A 244 7.50 12.00 12.52
N LYS A 245 7.60 11.76 11.20
CA LYS A 245 8.43 12.52 10.28
C LYS A 245 8.02 12.33 8.83
N GLN A 246 8.43 13.28 7.99
CA GLN A 246 8.31 13.21 6.54
C GLN A 246 9.68 13.44 5.92
N LEU A 247 10.17 12.44 5.17
CA LEU A 247 11.51 12.40 4.61
C LEU A 247 11.44 12.55 3.09
N ARG A 248 12.28 13.42 2.53
CA ARG A 248 12.53 13.55 1.09
C ARG A 248 13.96 13.22 0.73
N GLU A 249 14.84 13.24 1.73
CA GLU A 249 16.26 12.96 1.62
C GLU A 249 16.73 12.19 2.86
N TRP A 250 17.85 11.49 2.74
CA TRP A 250 18.52 10.78 3.83
C TRP A 250 20.04 10.80 3.64
N SER A 251 20.82 10.22 4.56
CA SER A 251 22.27 10.25 4.56
C SER A 251 22.82 11.68 4.46
N ALA A 252 22.31 12.60 5.30
CA ALA A 252 22.66 14.00 5.32
C ALA A 252 22.50 14.71 3.95
N GLY A 253 21.45 14.35 3.20
CA GLY A 253 21.13 14.94 1.89
C GLY A 253 21.92 14.36 0.72
N GLN A 254 22.67 13.26 0.93
CA GLN A 254 23.39 12.61 -0.18
C GLN A 254 22.47 11.81 -1.11
N HIS A 255 21.31 11.38 -0.60
CA HIS A 255 20.29 10.63 -1.33
C HIS A 255 18.93 11.25 -1.14
N ASP A 256 18.10 11.20 -2.18
CA ASP A 256 16.75 11.73 -2.21
C ASP A 256 15.80 10.84 -3.02
N LEU A 257 14.53 11.24 -3.11
CA LEU A 257 13.50 10.57 -3.90
C LEU A 257 13.46 11.00 -5.37
N GLY A 258 14.46 11.78 -5.82
CA GLY A 258 14.60 12.21 -7.20
C GLY A 258 13.58 13.26 -7.64
N ALA A 259 13.39 13.36 -8.96
CA ALA A 259 12.62 14.45 -9.59
C ALA A 259 11.09 14.36 -9.41
N PHE A 260 10.57 13.30 -8.79
CA PHE A 260 9.13 13.07 -8.72
C PHE A 260 8.41 13.83 -7.59
N HIS A 261 9.15 14.55 -6.73
CA HIS A 261 8.57 15.24 -5.57
C HIS A 261 7.76 14.30 -4.67
N ASP A 262 8.30 13.13 -4.41
CA ASP A 262 7.68 12.15 -3.51
C ASP A 262 8.15 12.38 -2.05
N VAL A 263 7.52 11.68 -1.11
CA VAL A 263 7.85 11.77 0.32
C VAL A 263 7.63 10.42 0.99
N ILE A 264 8.48 10.09 1.95
CA ILE A 264 8.24 8.98 2.87
C ILE A 264 7.66 9.56 4.15
N THR A 265 6.42 9.21 4.47
CA THR A 265 5.80 9.58 5.76
C THR A 265 5.91 8.41 6.72
N VAL A 266 6.54 8.65 7.86
CA VAL A 266 6.59 7.70 8.98
C VAL A 266 5.43 8.00 9.92
N LEU A 267 4.57 6.99 10.10
CA LEU A 267 3.36 7.03 10.91
C LEU A 267 3.55 6.17 12.16
N ARG A 268 2.88 6.54 13.24
CA ARG A 268 2.83 5.76 14.48
C ARG A 268 1.40 5.57 14.93
N ALA A 269 1.05 4.34 15.32
CA ALA A 269 -0.18 4.08 16.05
C ALA A 269 -0.03 4.57 17.51
N PRO A 270 -1.04 5.20 18.10
CA PRO A 270 -1.01 5.61 19.50
C PRO A 270 -0.72 4.44 20.44
N LEU A 271 -0.18 4.73 21.61
CA LEU A 271 0.09 3.70 22.64
C LEU A 271 -1.18 3.16 23.32
N ARG A 272 -2.34 3.79 23.02
CA ARG A 272 -3.65 3.40 23.58
C ARG A 272 -4.74 3.51 22.54
#